data_ca1dcec8e3c765c19378ea33715f58ac
#
_entry.id   ca1dcec8e3c765c19378ea33715f58ac
#
_cell.length_a   1.000
_cell.length_b   1.000
_cell.length_c   1.000
_cell.angle_alpha   90.00
_cell.angle_beta   90.00
_cell.angle_gamma   90.00
#
_symmetry.space_group_name_H-M   'P 1'
#
loop_
_entity.id
_entity.type
_entity.pdbx_description
1 polymer ?
#
loop_
_entity_poly.entity_id
_entity_poly.type
_entity_poly.pdbx_seq_one_letter_code
_entity_poly.pdbx_strand_id
1 'polypeptide(L)'
;MSQRKTYSELRSDVLSRYPSGRSSSGVSVDDIVQLKLQNTYATHLDIAREMASVMRADMAAYDADPRNSTQSLGCWSGFHAQQMIKSVKRLRGSARGVYVYLSGWMVAGLRNRWGHLPDQSMHEKTAVAELIQEIYTSLRQADEVALNDLFKTLDAARTAGDTAAEAAAIEAIDGFESHVVPIIADIDAGFGNEHATYLLAKELIKAGACCLQIENQVSDAKQCGHQDGKVTVPREDFIEKLRACRLAFEELGVDDGVIVARTDSLGAGLTQKVPVSRAPGDLASQYIKWLKTEPITEENPIREGELALYRDGEFMRPARLPNGLFPFMEGTGRARVVEDCIASLTRGGADLLWIETDTPNVDEIASMVSEIRAAVPDAKLTYNNSPSFNWTLNLRKQVRAQWLAEGKISEDSYPDGNELMKPDYDETDLGREADARLRAFQTDISTRAGVFHNLITLPTFHLTAKAMDELSRGYFGEDRMLAYVATVQREEIRRGISAVRHQHEVGSDLGDTFKEMVGGERALKAGGSANTMNQFAAE
;
A
#
# COMPACT_ATOMS: atom_id res chain seq x y z
N MET A 1 6.78 20.26 -6.98
CA MET A 1 7.74 19.51 -7.83
C MET A 1 8.92 20.38 -8.14
N SER A 2 10.12 20.00 -7.72
CA SER A 2 11.35 20.58 -8.29
C SER A 2 11.33 20.22 -9.78
N GLN A 3 11.25 21.20 -10.65
CA GLN A 3 11.18 20.97 -12.09
C GLN A 3 12.48 20.25 -12.51
N ARG A 4 12.37 18.98 -12.92
CA ARG A 4 13.50 18.21 -13.47
C ARG A 4 14.03 18.98 -14.66
N LYS A 5 15.35 19.23 -14.70
CA LYS A 5 15.98 19.91 -15.85
C LYS A 5 15.78 19.07 -17.12
N THR A 6 15.47 19.76 -18.21
CA THR A 6 15.40 19.14 -19.53
C THR A 6 16.79 18.61 -19.96
N TYR A 7 16.79 17.72 -20.93
CA TYR A 7 18.02 17.21 -21.53
C TYR A 7 18.94 18.37 -21.96
N SER A 8 18.38 19.37 -22.65
CA SER A 8 19.15 20.50 -23.18
C SER A 8 19.73 21.40 -22.09
N GLU A 9 18.95 21.69 -21.03
CA GLU A 9 19.43 22.47 -19.88
C GLU A 9 20.53 21.74 -19.14
N LEU A 10 20.34 20.45 -18.87
CA LEU A 10 21.33 19.65 -18.18
C LEU A 10 22.62 19.49 -18.99
N ARG A 11 22.50 19.31 -20.32
CA ARG A 11 23.64 19.24 -21.21
C ARG A 11 24.43 20.55 -21.23
N SER A 12 23.75 21.69 -21.25
CA SER A 12 24.39 23.00 -21.16
C SER A 12 25.16 23.17 -19.85
N ASP A 13 24.55 22.79 -18.73
CA ASP A 13 25.21 22.83 -17.42
C ASP A 13 26.46 21.94 -17.35
N VAL A 14 26.37 20.72 -17.85
CA VAL A 14 27.50 19.78 -17.87
C VAL A 14 28.60 20.28 -18.80
N LEU A 15 28.25 20.81 -19.98
CA LEU A 15 29.21 21.35 -20.94
C LEU A 15 29.91 22.60 -20.37
N SER A 16 29.22 23.45 -19.64
CA SER A 16 29.84 24.62 -18.97
C SER A 16 30.90 24.20 -17.95
N ARG A 17 30.71 23.07 -17.28
CA ARG A 17 31.67 22.50 -16.33
C ARG A 17 32.84 21.79 -17.02
N TYR A 18 32.58 21.21 -18.20
CA TYR A 18 33.55 20.45 -19.00
C TYR A 18 33.63 20.98 -20.46
N PRO A 19 34.20 22.17 -20.68
CA PRO A 19 34.20 22.82 -22.02
C PRO A 19 34.91 22.03 -23.11
N SER A 20 35.80 21.11 -22.74
CA SER A 20 36.47 20.20 -23.69
C SER A 20 35.55 19.12 -24.27
N GLY A 21 34.30 19.01 -23.79
CA GLY A 21 33.39 17.95 -24.17
C GLY A 21 33.59 16.63 -23.41
N ARG A 22 34.60 16.57 -22.52
CA ARG A 22 34.91 15.38 -21.71
C ARG A 22 35.21 15.76 -20.27
N SER A 23 34.78 14.89 -19.35
CA SER A 23 35.05 15.03 -17.90
C SER A 23 36.50 14.67 -17.54
N SER A 24 36.85 14.84 -16.28
CA SER A 24 38.15 14.38 -15.73
C SER A 24 38.32 12.85 -15.78
N SER A 25 37.23 12.09 -15.84
CA SER A 25 37.27 10.63 -16.06
C SER A 25 37.42 10.22 -17.51
N GLY A 26 37.45 11.18 -18.46
CA GLY A 26 37.54 10.92 -19.90
C GLY A 26 36.18 10.59 -20.56
N VAL A 27 35.11 10.48 -19.77
CA VAL A 27 33.76 10.20 -20.26
C VAL A 27 33.16 11.43 -20.93
N SER A 28 32.37 11.25 -22.00
CA SER A 28 31.77 12.37 -22.75
C SER A 28 30.73 13.15 -21.94
N VAL A 29 30.48 14.38 -22.34
CA VAL A 29 29.39 15.20 -21.74
C VAL A 29 28.04 14.53 -21.91
N ASP A 30 27.75 13.93 -23.06
CA ASP A 30 26.48 13.28 -23.35
C ASP A 30 26.28 12.03 -22.46
N ASP A 31 27.31 11.22 -22.22
CA ASP A 31 27.26 10.09 -21.28
C ASP A 31 26.97 10.56 -19.84
N ILE A 32 27.58 11.67 -19.40
CA ILE A 32 27.32 12.23 -18.08
C ILE A 32 25.87 12.73 -17.97
N VAL A 33 25.32 13.34 -19.02
CA VAL A 33 23.93 13.76 -19.08
C VAL A 33 23.01 12.56 -18.96
N GLN A 34 23.29 11.48 -19.70
CA GLN A 34 22.55 10.22 -19.59
C GLN A 34 22.55 9.69 -18.17
N LEU A 35 23.72 9.50 -17.56
CA LEU A 35 23.84 9.00 -16.18
C LEU A 35 23.09 9.88 -15.16
N LYS A 36 23.12 11.21 -15.35
CA LYS A 36 22.38 12.15 -14.48
C LYS A 36 20.87 12.04 -14.64
N LEU A 37 20.37 11.83 -15.86
CA LEU A 37 18.94 11.66 -16.12
C LEU A 37 18.43 10.29 -15.67
N GLN A 38 19.25 9.25 -15.77
CA GLN A 38 18.97 7.91 -15.24
C GLN A 38 18.91 7.90 -13.70
N ASN A 39 19.73 8.70 -13.01
CA ASN A 39 19.67 8.85 -11.56
C ASN A 39 18.57 9.85 -11.17
N THR A 40 17.32 9.44 -11.24
CA THR A 40 16.13 10.29 -11.02
C THR A 40 16.07 10.89 -9.62
N TYR A 41 16.57 10.19 -8.60
CA TYR A 41 16.57 10.62 -7.20
C TYR A 41 17.94 10.44 -6.56
N ALA A 42 18.44 11.46 -5.88
CA ALA A 42 19.74 11.39 -5.20
C ALA A 42 19.69 10.50 -3.95
N THR A 43 18.59 10.57 -3.20
CA THR A 43 18.39 9.81 -1.96
C THR A 43 16.97 9.26 -1.88
N HIS A 44 16.75 8.24 -1.03
CA HIS A 44 15.40 7.76 -0.72
C HIS A 44 14.56 8.80 0.00
N LEU A 45 15.18 9.71 0.76
CA LEU A 45 14.46 10.80 1.41
C LEU A 45 13.89 11.81 0.39
N ASP A 46 14.56 12.02 -0.75
CA ASP A 46 14.02 12.83 -1.85
C ASP A 46 12.79 12.16 -2.48
N ILE A 47 12.80 10.82 -2.57
CA ILE A 47 11.63 10.04 -3.00
C ILE A 47 10.47 10.25 -2.02
N ALA A 48 10.72 10.14 -0.70
CA ALA A 48 9.70 10.36 0.32
C ALA A 48 9.03 11.74 0.16
N ARG A 49 9.81 12.81 -0.04
CA ARG A 49 9.30 14.17 -0.22
C ARG A 49 8.44 14.31 -1.47
N GLU A 50 8.94 13.85 -2.60
CA GLU A 50 8.21 13.97 -3.87
C GLU A 50 6.95 13.13 -3.87
N MET A 51 7.02 11.88 -3.42
CA MET A 51 5.85 10.99 -3.37
C MET A 51 4.80 11.45 -2.35
N ALA A 52 5.20 12.11 -1.26
CA ALA A 52 4.25 12.76 -0.35
C ALA A 52 3.48 13.89 -1.06
N SER A 53 4.18 14.75 -1.80
CA SER A 53 3.53 15.81 -2.59
C SER A 53 2.62 15.23 -3.69
N VAL A 54 2.99 14.11 -4.33
CA VAL A 54 2.12 13.39 -5.29
C VAL A 54 0.84 12.93 -4.60
N MET A 55 0.92 12.32 -3.43
CA MET A 55 -0.27 11.90 -2.67
C MET A 55 -1.17 13.08 -2.31
N ARG A 56 -0.60 14.21 -1.88
CA ARG A 56 -1.38 15.44 -1.60
C ARG A 56 -2.10 15.96 -2.85
N ALA A 57 -1.44 15.95 -3.99
CA ALA A 57 -2.06 16.34 -5.26
C ALA A 57 -3.21 15.37 -5.66
N ASP A 58 -3.02 14.07 -5.46
CA ASP A 58 -4.06 13.07 -5.73
C ASP A 58 -5.24 13.22 -4.75
N MET A 59 -5.00 13.52 -3.47
CA MET A 59 -6.06 13.85 -2.50
C MET A 59 -6.86 15.08 -2.94
N ALA A 60 -6.20 16.14 -3.42
CA ALA A 60 -6.88 17.32 -3.94
C ALA A 60 -7.69 17.01 -5.23
N ALA A 61 -7.18 16.14 -6.09
CA ALA A 61 -7.91 15.69 -7.27
C ALA A 61 -9.15 14.85 -6.90
N TYR A 62 -9.05 14.03 -5.85
CA TYR A 62 -10.18 13.30 -5.30
C TYR A 62 -11.24 14.22 -4.67
N ASP A 63 -10.83 15.28 -3.98
CA ASP A 63 -11.76 16.26 -3.41
C ASP A 63 -12.55 17.00 -4.50
N ALA A 64 -11.93 17.23 -5.65
CA ALA A 64 -12.60 17.82 -6.81
C ALA A 64 -13.56 16.84 -7.50
N ASP A 65 -13.21 15.55 -7.56
CA ASP A 65 -14.03 14.47 -8.11
C ASP A 65 -13.66 13.13 -7.45
N PRO A 66 -14.55 12.54 -6.63
CA PRO A 66 -14.30 11.26 -5.96
C PRO A 66 -14.03 10.06 -6.87
N ARG A 67 -14.27 10.18 -8.19
CA ARG A 67 -13.87 9.17 -9.16
C ARG A 67 -12.37 9.10 -9.39
N ASN A 68 -11.62 10.13 -8.97
CA ASN A 68 -10.14 10.14 -8.96
C ASN A 68 -9.56 9.41 -7.74
N SER A 69 -10.24 8.38 -7.25
CA SER A 69 -9.69 7.52 -6.19
C SER A 69 -8.46 6.77 -6.68
N THR A 70 -7.51 6.58 -5.77
CA THR A 70 -6.26 5.88 -6.03
C THR A 70 -6.33 4.41 -5.65
N GLN A 71 -5.40 3.60 -6.15
CA GLN A 71 -5.40 2.15 -5.95
C GLN A 71 -4.00 1.62 -5.66
N SER A 72 -3.89 0.54 -4.87
CA SER A 72 -2.64 -0.20 -4.70
C SER A 72 -2.86 -1.70 -4.55
N LEU A 73 -1.82 -2.43 -4.89
CA LEU A 73 -1.69 -3.85 -4.58
C LEU A 73 -0.54 -4.04 -3.58
N GLY A 74 -0.73 -4.96 -2.64
CA GLY A 74 0.30 -5.38 -1.72
C GLY A 74 1.43 -6.11 -2.47
N CYS A 75 2.68 -5.65 -2.28
CA CYS A 75 3.87 -6.24 -2.85
C CYS A 75 4.86 -6.65 -1.75
N TRP A 76 5.45 -7.84 -1.86
CA TRP A 76 6.46 -8.32 -0.91
C TRP A 76 7.86 -8.45 -1.55
N SER A 77 8.04 -7.91 -2.76
CA SER A 77 9.35 -7.78 -3.41
C SER A 77 9.35 -6.61 -4.38
N GLY A 78 10.55 -6.10 -4.68
CA GLY A 78 10.74 -5.07 -5.69
C GLY A 78 10.31 -5.51 -7.09
N PHE A 79 10.48 -6.79 -7.43
CA PHE A 79 10.05 -7.33 -8.72
C PHE A 79 8.53 -7.28 -8.91
N HIS A 80 7.73 -7.59 -7.86
CA HIS A 80 6.28 -7.46 -7.94
C HIS A 80 5.85 -6.02 -8.22
N ALA A 81 6.43 -5.06 -7.48
CA ALA A 81 6.14 -3.65 -7.68
C ALA A 81 6.53 -3.19 -9.09
N GLN A 82 7.72 -3.56 -9.56
CA GLN A 82 8.21 -3.23 -10.90
C GLN A 82 7.26 -3.76 -11.99
N GLN A 83 6.88 -5.04 -11.93
CA GLN A 83 5.98 -5.64 -12.92
C GLN A 83 4.57 -5.03 -12.87
N MET A 84 4.05 -4.70 -11.68
CA MET A 84 2.80 -4.00 -11.52
C MET A 84 2.82 -2.64 -12.22
N ILE A 85 3.82 -1.81 -11.93
CA ILE A 85 3.91 -0.46 -12.52
C ILE A 85 4.15 -0.51 -14.03
N LYS A 86 5.03 -1.38 -14.52
CA LYS A 86 5.21 -1.61 -15.98
C LYS A 86 3.91 -2.03 -16.66
N SER A 87 3.13 -2.91 -16.03
CA SER A 87 1.85 -3.36 -16.55
C SER A 87 0.83 -2.23 -16.64
N VAL A 88 0.73 -1.41 -15.61
CA VAL A 88 -0.19 -0.26 -15.58
C VAL A 88 0.21 0.79 -16.62
N LYS A 89 1.50 1.13 -16.73
CA LYS A 89 1.99 2.08 -17.74
C LYS A 89 1.70 1.56 -19.15
N ARG A 90 1.89 0.26 -19.41
CA ARG A 90 1.54 -0.35 -20.70
C ARG A 90 0.04 -0.29 -20.99
N LEU A 91 -0.83 -0.43 -19.98
CA LEU A 91 -2.28 -0.41 -20.12
C LEU A 91 -2.85 1.01 -20.28
N ARG A 92 -2.32 1.99 -19.53
CA ARG A 92 -2.92 3.33 -19.37
C ARG A 92 -2.03 4.46 -19.91
N GLY A 93 -0.79 4.19 -20.30
CA GLY A 93 0.23 5.19 -20.64
C GLY A 93 0.86 5.87 -19.42
N SER A 94 0.31 5.71 -18.24
CA SER A 94 0.76 6.35 -16.99
C SER A 94 0.44 5.47 -15.78
N ALA A 95 1.26 5.58 -14.73
CA ALA A 95 1.02 4.96 -13.42
C ALA A 95 0.37 5.93 -12.40
N ARG A 96 -0.13 7.08 -12.84
CA ARG A 96 -0.75 8.05 -11.95
C ARG A 96 -1.93 7.45 -11.18
N GLY A 97 -2.01 7.76 -9.88
CA GLY A 97 -3.03 7.21 -8.98
C GLY A 97 -2.84 5.75 -8.58
N VAL A 98 -1.69 5.15 -8.96
CA VAL A 98 -1.31 3.80 -8.53
C VAL A 98 -0.19 3.88 -7.51
N TYR A 99 -0.36 3.20 -6.38
CA TYR A 99 0.60 3.14 -5.28
C TYR A 99 1.03 1.70 -5.02
N VAL A 100 2.04 1.52 -4.20
CA VAL A 100 2.40 0.23 -3.61
C VAL A 100 1.93 0.22 -2.16
N TYR A 101 1.21 -0.83 -1.75
CA TYR A 101 0.97 -1.10 -0.34
C TYR A 101 1.98 -2.12 0.18
N LEU A 102 2.58 -1.81 1.30
CA LEU A 102 3.54 -2.66 1.96
C LEU A 102 2.91 -3.22 3.23
N SER A 103 2.41 -4.45 3.12
CA SER A 103 1.62 -5.12 4.16
C SER A 103 2.49 -5.70 5.27
N GLY A 104 2.21 -5.37 6.53
CA GLY A 104 2.81 -6.01 7.70
C GLY A 104 2.61 -7.53 7.70
N TRP A 105 1.42 -8.01 7.29
CA TRP A 105 1.16 -9.44 7.13
C TRP A 105 2.14 -10.13 6.19
N MET A 106 2.41 -9.52 5.00
CA MET A 106 3.35 -10.13 4.04
C MET A 106 4.80 -10.06 4.53
N VAL A 107 5.16 -9.03 5.29
CA VAL A 107 6.49 -8.96 5.92
C VAL A 107 6.62 -10.06 6.97
N ALA A 108 5.65 -10.22 7.86
CA ALA A 108 5.62 -11.30 8.84
C ALA A 108 5.64 -12.67 8.18
N GLY A 109 4.81 -12.89 7.16
CA GLY A 109 4.69 -14.16 6.48
C GLY A 109 5.88 -14.54 5.60
N LEU A 110 6.54 -13.57 4.96
CA LEU A 110 7.43 -13.86 3.82
C LEU A 110 8.81 -13.20 3.89
N ARG A 111 9.04 -12.22 4.77
CA ARG A 111 10.23 -11.35 4.73
C ARG A 111 11.00 -11.30 6.06
N ASN A 112 10.85 -12.29 6.91
CA ASN A 112 11.60 -12.38 8.17
C ASN A 112 12.53 -13.59 8.18
N ARG A 113 13.44 -13.63 9.15
CA ARG A 113 14.49 -14.68 9.25
C ARG A 113 14.01 -15.99 9.87
N TRP A 114 12.84 -16.00 10.51
CA TRP A 114 12.35 -17.16 11.25
C TRP A 114 11.40 -18.06 10.44
N GLY A 115 11.20 -17.75 9.15
CA GLY A 115 10.24 -18.43 8.28
C GLY A 115 8.88 -17.73 8.28
N HIS A 116 7.82 -18.48 7.99
CA HIS A 116 6.48 -17.91 7.94
C HIS A 116 5.96 -17.63 9.36
N LEU A 117 5.68 -16.35 9.67
CA LEU A 117 5.09 -15.94 10.93
C LEU A 117 3.65 -15.44 10.72
N PRO A 118 2.77 -15.63 11.71
CA PRO A 118 1.47 -14.96 11.71
C PRO A 118 1.65 -13.44 11.86
N ASP A 119 0.61 -12.69 11.48
CA ASP A 119 0.55 -11.24 11.55
C ASP A 119 0.33 -10.74 13.01
N GLN A 120 1.39 -10.82 13.81
CA GLN A 120 1.40 -10.55 15.25
C GLN A 120 2.61 -9.71 15.69
N SER A 121 3.14 -8.86 14.82
CA SER A 121 4.28 -7.96 15.10
C SER A 121 5.54 -8.68 15.64
N MET A 122 5.77 -9.92 15.21
CA MET A 122 6.93 -10.72 15.66
C MET A 122 8.15 -10.61 14.74
N HIS A 123 7.98 -10.05 13.54
CA HIS A 123 9.09 -9.85 12.59
C HIS A 123 10.03 -8.73 13.05
N GLU A 124 11.21 -8.69 12.44
CA GLU A 124 12.20 -7.65 12.71
C GLU A 124 11.65 -6.27 12.31
N LYS A 125 11.79 -5.29 13.21
CA LYS A 125 11.28 -3.91 12.98
C LYS A 125 11.85 -3.25 11.73
N THR A 126 13.06 -3.62 11.31
CA THR A 126 13.73 -3.07 10.12
C THR A 126 13.29 -3.72 8.82
N ALA A 127 12.61 -4.86 8.86
CA ALA A 127 12.24 -5.60 7.66
C ALA A 127 11.36 -4.79 6.71
N VAL A 128 10.48 -3.93 7.24
CA VAL A 128 9.65 -3.01 6.43
C VAL A 128 10.51 -1.96 5.74
N ALA A 129 11.47 -1.34 6.44
CA ALA A 129 12.38 -0.35 5.86
C ALA A 129 13.27 -0.97 4.77
N GLU A 130 13.78 -2.18 4.98
CA GLU A 130 14.56 -2.93 3.98
C GLU A 130 13.74 -3.21 2.72
N LEU A 131 12.47 -3.58 2.87
CA LEU A 131 11.58 -3.83 1.73
C LEU A 131 11.22 -2.53 0.97
N ILE A 132 11.02 -1.41 1.65
CA ILE A 132 10.85 -0.09 1.01
C ILE A 132 12.04 0.23 0.11
N GLN A 133 13.26 0.08 0.63
CA GLN A 133 14.49 0.33 -0.11
C GLN A 133 14.63 -0.61 -1.32
N GLU A 134 14.31 -1.90 -1.16
CA GLU A 134 14.32 -2.89 -2.25
C GLU A 134 13.33 -2.47 -3.36
N ILE A 135 12.11 -2.10 -3.00
CA ILE A 135 11.08 -1.70 -3.96
C ILE A 135 11.52 -0.45 -4.74
N TYR A 136 11.99 0.58 -4.05
CA TYR A 136 12.44 1.80 -4.74
C TYR A 136 13.70 1.57 -5.57
N THR A 137 14.61 0.71 -5.12
CA THR A 137 15.77 0.31 -5.94
C THR A 137 15.31 -0.36 -7.23
N SER A 138 14.35 -1.27 -7.16
CA SER A 138 13.82 -1.98 -8.35
C SER A 138 13.07 -1.03 -9.30
N LEU A 139 12.28 -0.10 -8.78
CA LEU A 139 11.55 0.89 -9.59
C LEU A 139 12.51 1.87 -10.28
N ARG A 140 13.55 2.32 -9.59
CA ARG A 140 14.61 3.16 -10.17
C ARG A 140 15.41 2.43 -11.23
N GLN A 141 15.72 1.14 -11.03
CA GLN A 141 16.37 0.33 -12.06
C GLN A 141 15.49 0.23 -13.32
N ALA A 142 14.16 0.12 -13.15
CA ALA A 142 13.26 0.17 -14.31
C ALA A 142 13.35 1.51 -15.06
N ASP A 143 13.52 2.63 -14.37
CA ASP A 143 13.77 3.94 -14.99
C ASP A 143 15.10 3.95 -15.75
N GLU A 144 16.16 3.44 -15.13
CA GLU A 144 17.49 3.38 -15.75
C GLU A 144 17.47 2.58 -17.04
N VAL A 145 16.81 1.40 -17.06
CA VAL A 145 16.68 0.56 -18.26
C VAL A 145 15.87 1.27 -19.34
N ALA A 146 14.72 1.82 -18.99
CA ALA A 146 13.86 2.51 -19.95
C ALA A 146 14.52 3.76 -20.56
N LEU A 147 15.19 4.56 -19.73
CA LEU A 147 15.96 5.71 -20.21
C LEU A 147 17.14 5.31 -21.06
N ASN A 148 17.82 4.20 -20.74
CA ASN A 148 18.89 3.67 -21.58
C ASN A 148 18.41 3.34 -23.00
N ASP A 149 17.23 2.79 -23.15
CA ASP A 149 16.64 2.52 -24.47
C ASP A 149 16.32 3.82 -25.24
N LEU A 150 15.83 4.85 -24.53
CA LEU A 150 15.61 6.16 -25.15
C LEU A 150 16.92 6.83 -25.59
N PHE A 151 17.98 6.72 -24.80
CA PHE A 151 19.30 7.22 -25.17
C PHE A 151 19.92 6.46 -26.36
N LYS A 152 19.74 5.14 -26.44
CA LYS A 152 20.14 4.37 -27.64
C LYS A 152 19.39 4.84 -28.88
N THR A 153 18.10 5.17 -28.75
CA THR A 153 17.31 5.74 -29.85
C THR A 153 17.85 7.10 -30.27
N LEU A 154 18.22 7.95 -29.31
CA LEU A 154 18.85 9.25 -29.56
C LEU A 154 20.18 9.11 -30.31
N ASP A 155 21.04 8.18 -29.87
CA ASP A 155 22.34 7.95 -30.47
C ASP A 155 22.23 7.37 -31.91
N ALA A 156 21.24 6.48 -32.11
CA ALA A 156 20.95 5.97 -33.46
C ALA A 156 20.48 7.09 -34.40
N ALA A 157 19.61 7.97 -33.96
CA ALA A 157 19.15 9.13 -34.74
C ALA A 157 20.30 10.07 -35.10
N ARG A 158 21.19 10.38 -34.16
CA ARG A 158 22.38 11.20 -34.38
C ARG A 158 23.34 10.56 -35.38
N THR A 159 23.58 9.27 -35.25
CA THR A 159 24.44 8.52 -36.16
C THR A 159 23.89 8.52 -37.59
N ALA A 160 22.56 8.44 -37.73
CA ALA A 160 21.90 8.53 -39.04
C ALA A 160 21.80 9.96 -39.58
N GLY A 161 22.10 11.00 -38.79
CA GLY A 161 21.88 12.40 -39.15
C GLY A 161 20.41 12.80 -39.27
N ASP A 162 19.50 12.04 -38.65
CA ASP A 162 18.06 12.29 -38.67
C ASP A 162 17.67 13.26 -37.56
N THR A 163 17.59 14.53 -37.90
CA THR A 163 17.28 15.62 -36.96
C THR A 163 15.84 15.55 -36.42
N ALA A 164 14.90 14.97 -37.17
CA ALA A 164 13.53 14.80 -36.70
C ALA A 164 13.45 13.68 -35.66
N ALA A 165 14.07 12.54 -35.91
CA ALA A 165 14.17 11.46 -34.94
C ALA A 165 14.97 11.86 -33.69
N GLU A 166 16.03 12.67 -33.82
CA GLU A 166 16.76 13.24 -32.68
C GLU A 166 15.86 14.10 -31.80
N ALA A 167 15.11 15.02 -32.39
CA ALA A 167 14.16 15.88 -31.64
C ALA A 167 13.09 15.05 -30.91
N ALA A 168 12.51 14.05 -31.57
CA ALA A 168 11.53 13.16 -30.97
C ALA A 168 12.10 12.33 -29.82
N ALA A 169 13.35 11.86 -29.92
CA ALA A 169 14.02 11.13 -28.85
C ALA A 169 14.28 12.03 -27.62
N ILE A 170 14.68 13.28 -27.84
CA ILE A 170 14.87 14.26 -26.76
C ILE A 170 13.53 14.56 -26.08
N GLU A 171 12.46 14.77 -26.84
CA GLU A 171 11.12 14.98 -26.30
C GLU A 171 10.66 13.78 -25.45
N ALA A 172 10.92 12.55 -25.88
CA ALA A 172 10.63 11.33 -25.12
C ALA A 172 11.43 11.24 -23.82
N ILE A 173 12.71 11.67 -23.82
CA ILE A 173 13.56 11.71 -22.62
C ILE A 173 13.04 12.79 -21.64
N ASP A 174 12.69 13.96 -22.13
CA ASP A 174 12.19 15.06 -21.31
C ASP A 174 10.78 14.75 -20.73
N GLY A 175 9.94 14.08 -21.51
CA GLY A 175 8.61 13.60 -21.12
C GLY A 175 8.57 12.29 -20.34
N PHE A 176 9.73 11.71 -20.00
CA PHE A 176 9.80 10.40 -19.32
C PHE A 176 9.12 10.45 -17.95
N GLU A 177 8.09 9.62 -17.77
CA GLU A 177 7.43 9.39 -16.48
C GLU A 177 8.13 8.26 -15.72
N SER A 178 8.60 8.54 -14.51
CA SER A 178 9.26 7.56 -13.64
C SER A 178 8.34 6.38 -13.29
N HIS A 179 8.93 5.23 -12.99
CA HIS A 179 8.24 4.08 -12.39
C HIS A 179 8.09 4.22 -10.87
N VAL A 180 8.74 5.20 -10.27
CA VAL A 180 8.63 5.48 -8.83
C VAL A 180 7.24 6.02 -8.53
N VAL A 181 6.56 5.39 -7.58
CA VAL A 181 5.20 5.72 -7.14
C VAL A 181 5.14 5.76 -5.62
N PRO A 182 4.11 6.39 -5.01
CA PRO A 182 3.95 6.41 -3.56
C PRO A 182 3.90 5.00 -2.95
N ILE A 183 4.54 4.84 -1.78
CA ILE A 183 4.43 3.65 -0.93
C ILE A 183 3.65 4.01 0.33
N ILE A 184 2.62 3.23 0.64
CA ILE A 184 1.96 3.20 1.94
C ILE A 184 2.62 2.09 2.74
N ALA A 185 3.33 2.44 3.80
CA ALA A 185 4.06 1.50 4.66
C ALA A 185 3.27 1.18 5.92
N ASP A 186 2.99 -0.10 6.14
CA ASP A 186 2.38 -0.62 7.35
C ASP A 186 3.44 -0.71 8.46
N ILE A 187 3.18 -0.05 9.58
CA ILE A 187 4.04 -0.11 10.76
C ILE A 187 3.37 -0.84 11.93
N ASP A 188 2.39 -1.68 11.64
CA ASP A 188 1.58 -2.38 12.64
C ASP A 188 1.06 -1.40 13.72
N ALA A 189 1.18 -1.76 14.98
CA ALA A 189 0.83 -0.90 16.12
C ALA A 189 2.01 -0.03 16.63
N GLY A 190 3.07 0.15 15.84
CA GLY A 190 4.24 0.97 16.16
C GLY A 190 5.33 0.28 16.98
N PHE A 191 5.23 -1.05 17.20
CA PHE A 191 6.23 -1.90 17.88
C PHE A 191 6.67 -1.40 19.28
N GLY A 192 5.75 -0.77 20.01
CA GLY A 192 5.99 -0.31 21.37
C GLY A 192 5.19 0.95 21.72
N ASN A 193 5.74 1.82 22.54
CA ASN A 193 5.15 3.10 22.90
C ASN A 193 5.40 4.18 21.81
N GLU A 194 4.99 5.42 22.08
CA GLU A 194 5.12 6.56 21.16
C GLU A 194 6.58 6.84 20.76
N HIS A 195 7.55 6.62 21.67
CA HIS A 195 8.97 6.81 21.33
C HIS A 195 9.48 5.71 20.39
N ALA A 196 9.11 4.45 20.62
CA ALA A 196 9.44 3.35 19.71
C ALA A 196 8.83 3.58 18.33
N THR A 197 7.58 4.05 18.29
CA THR A 197 6.87 4.42 17.06
C THR A 197 7.60 5.55 16.30
N TYR A 198 8.03 6.60 17.00
CA TYR A 198 8.82 7.69 16.41
C TYR A 198 10.11 7.21 15.76
N LEU A 199 10.90 6.38 16.48
CA LEU A 199 12.15 5.85 15.95
C LEU A 199 11.92 4.98 14.71
N LEU A 200 10.89 4.13 14.73
CA LEU A 200 10.53 3.30 13.58
C LEU A 200 10.06 4.16 12.41
N ALA A 201 9.17 5.12 12.64
CA ALA A 201 8.70 6.04 11.61
C ALA A 201 9.87 6.73 10.89
N LYS A 202 10.88 7.21 11.65
CA LYS A 202 12.09 7.81 11.06
C LYS A 202 12.83 6.85 10.13
N GLU A 203 12.99 5.59 10.50
CA GLU A 203 13.69 4.61 9.65
C GLU A 203 12.91 4.35 8.35
N LEU A 204 11.58 4.25 8.41
CA LEU A 204 10.77 4.05 7.22
C LEU A 204 10.78 5.27 6.28
N ILE A 205 10.69 6.47 6.85
CA ILE A 205 10.76 7.73 6.07
C ILE A 205 12.13 7.88 5.40
N LYS A 206 13.23 7.60 6.11
CA LYS A 206 14.58 7.57 5.51
C LYS A 206 14.74 6.52 4.42
N ALA A 207 14.02 5.40 4.52
CA ALA A 207 13.97 4.37 3.50
C ALA A 207 13.16 4.81 2.26
N GLY A 208 12.38 5.89 2.34
CA GLY A 208 11.61 6.48 1.24
C GLY A 208 10.10 6.51 1.46
N ALA A 209 9.57 6.02 2.58
CA ALA A 209 8.13 6.03 2.84
C ALA A 209 7.58 7.46 2.87
N CYS A 210 6.57 7.72 2.05
CA CYS A 210 5.82 8.98 2.01
C CYS A 210 4.52 8.90 2.81
N CYS A 211 4.07 7.69 3.14
CA CYS A 211 2.86 7.43 3.88
C CYS A 211 3.07 6.30 4.89
N LEU A 212 2.64 6.52 6.12
CA LEU A 212 2.69 5.53 7.20
C LEU A 212 1.27 5.14 7.60
N GLN A 213 0.99 3.84 7.69
CA GLN A 213 -0.26 3.32 8.24
C GLN A 213 0.02 2.68 9.59
N ILE A 214 -0.72 3.11 10.61
CA ILE A 214 -0.59 2.63 11.98
C ILE A 214 -1.96 2.30 12.57
N GLU A 215 -2.04 1.24 13.38
CA GLU A 215 -3.28 0.77 13.99
C GLU A 215 -3.28 0.95 15.52
N ASN A 216 -4.50 0.99 16.09
CA ASN A 216 -4.71 1.21 17.53
C ASN A 216 -4.64 -0.06 18.39
N GLN A 217 -4.09 -1.14 17.87
CA GLN A 217 -3.87 -2.36 18.66
C GLN A 217 -2.67 -2.22 19.62
N VAL A 218 -2.62 -3.11 20.59
CA VAL A 218 -1.45 -3.27 21.48
C VAL A 218 -0.36 -4.01 20.72
N SER A 219 0.86 -3.47 20.71
CA SER A 219 1.95 -3.99 19.86
C SER A 219 2.36 -5.43 20.18
N ASP A 220 2.36 -5.83 21.45
CA ASP A 220 2.75 -7.19 21.91
C ASP A 220 1.56 -8.17 21.99
N ALA A 221 0.36 -7.70 21.65
CA ALA A 221 -0.85 -8.51 21.55
C ALA A 221 -1.60 -8.30 20.22
N LYS A 222 -0.91 -7.81 19.19
CA LYS A 222 -1.46 -7.53 17.87
C LYS A 222 -1.95 -8.81 17.20
N GLN A 223 -3.11 -8.71 16.56
CA GLN A 223 -3.71 -9.76 15.73
C GLN A 223 -4.01 -9.20 14.34
N CYS A 224 -4.10 -10.07 13.34
CA CYS A 224 -4.63 -9.69 12.04
C CYS A 224 -6.06 -9.10 12.19
N GLY A 225 -6.38 -8.08 11.39
CA GLY A 225 -7.63 -7.33 11.51
C GLY A 225 -8.91 -8.16 11.48
N HIS A 226 -8.89 -9.32 10.81
CA HIS A 226 -10.02 -10.25 10.70
C HIS A 226 -9.98 -11.40 11.71
N GLN A 227 -9.07 -11.36 12.69
CA GLN A 227 -9.00 -12.35 13.77
C GLN A 227 -9.69 -11.86 15.04
N ASP A 228 -10.15 -12.82 15.84
CA ASP A 228 -10.69 -12.55 17.18
C ASP A 228 -9.57 -12.21 18.17
N GLY A 229 -9.96 -11.68 19.34
CA GLY A 229 -9.05 -11.44 20.45
C GLY A 229 -8.20 -10.18 20.31
N LYS A 230 -8.56 -9.26 19.43
CA LYS A 230 -7.89 -7.96 19.30
C LYS A 230 -8.00 -7.14 20.58
N VAL A 231 -6.88 -6.54 20.97
CA VAL A 231 -6.75 -5.68 22.15
C VAL A 231 -6.31 -4.29 21.70
N THR A 232 -7.09 -3.27 22.01
CA THR A 232 -6.73 -1.87 21.67
C THR A 232 -5.97 -1.20 22.82
N VAL A 233 -5.11 -0.24 22.46
CA VAL A 233 -4.58 0.74 23.41
C VAL A 233 -5.68 1.77 23.74
N PRO A 234 -5.60 2.48 24.88
CA PRO A 234 -6.44 3.65 25.10
C PRO A 234 -6.28 4.68 23.97
N ARG A 235 -7.36 5.38 23.65
CA ARG A 235 -7.39 6.38 22.56
C ARG A 235 -6.25 7.40 22.67
N GLU A 236 -5.96 7.89 23.87
CA GLU A 236 -4.93 8.91 24.07
C GLU A 236 -3.53 8.38 23.73
N ASP A 237 -3.23 7.14 24.10
CA ASP A 237 -1.96 6.47 23.74
C ASP A 237 -1.84 6.35 22.20
N PHE A 238 -2.93 6.06 21.49
CA PHE A 238 -2.93 6.00 20.04
C PHE A 238 -2.70 7.38 19.40
N ILE A 239 -3.33 8.43 19.96
CA ILE A 239 -3.11 9.82 19.52
C ILE A 239 -1.64 10.24 19.69
N GLU A 240 -0.99 9.83 20.77
CA GLU A 240 0.44 10.09 21.00
C GLU A 240 1.31 9.39 19.94
N LYS A 241 1.01 8.16 19.57
CA LYS A 241 1.69 7.45 18.47
C LYS A 241 1.50 8.12 17.11
N LEU A 242 0.30 8.59 16.79
CA LEU A 242 0.04 9.35 15.57
C LEU A 242 0.87 10.64 15.52
N ARG A 243 0.92 11.39 16.63
CA ARG A 243 1.76 12.58 16.75
C ARG A 243 3.24 12.28 16.62
N ALA A 244 3.70 11.13 17.14
CA ALA A 244 5.06 10.67 16.97
C ALA A 244 5.43 10.41 15.50
N CYS A 245 4.51 9.83 14.71
CA CYS A 245 4.68 9.69 13.26
C CYS A 245 4.73 11.05 12.56
N ARG A 246 3.87 12.00 12.93
CA ARG A 246 3.86 13.36 12.36
C ARG A 246 5.17 14.09 12.66
N LEU A 247 5.63 14.04 13.89
CA LEU A 247 6.91 14.65 14.30
C LEU A 247 8.10 14.06 13.52
N ALA A 248 8.09 12.76 13.21
CA ALA A 248 9.13 12.12 12.40
C ALA A 248 9.17 12.66 10.96
N PHE A 249 8.00 12.89 10.34
CA PHE A 249 7.92 13.55 9.03
C PHE A 249 8.43 14.99 9.07
N GLU A 250 8.00 15.78 10.05
CA GLU A 250 8.41 17.18 10.22
C GLU A 250 9.93 17.30 10.44
N GLU A 251 10.51 16.50 11.34
CA GLU A 251 11.97 16.48 11.61
C GLU A 251 12.79 16.17 10.36
N LEU A 252 12.30 15.27 9.49
CA LEU A 252 13.02 14.86 8.28
C LEU A 252 12.72 15.77 7.08
N GLY A 253 11.92 16.82 7.25
CA GLY A 253 11.55 17.75 6.19
C GLY A 253 10.72 17.08 5.08
N VAL A 254 9.80 16.19 5.46
CA VAL A 254 8.78 15.58 4.61
C VAL A 254 7.41 16.10 5.05
N ASP A 255 7.24 17.42 5.00
CA ASP A 255 6.08 18.11 5.59
C ASP A 255 4.73 17.65 4.99
N ASP A 256 4.73 17.23 3.73
CA ASP A 256 3.57 16.66 3.03
C ASP A 256 3.29 15.19 3.40
N GLY A 257 4.08 14.57 4.27
CA GLY A 257 3.96 13.16 4.67
C GLY A 257 2.53 12.81 5.10
N VAL A 258 2.05 11.63 4.72
CA VAL A 258 0.68 11.18 4.94
C VAL A 258 0.62 10.14 6.06
N ILE A 259 -0.38 10.24 6.93
CA ILE A 259 -0.63 9.27 8.00
C ILE A 259 -2.02 8.67 7.82
N VAL A 260 -2.09 7.34 7.74
CA VAL A 260 -3.32 6.56 7.76
C VAL A 260 -3.52 6.01 9.18
N ALA A 261 -4.54 6.50 9.88
CA ALA A 261 -4.93 5.98 11.18
C ALA A 261 -5.93 4.83 11.01
N ARG A 262 -5.49 3.60 11.31
CA ARG A 262 -6.35 2.42 11.29
C ARG A 262 -6.97 2.21 12.67
N THR A 263 -8.27 1.93 12.71
CA THR A 263 -8.96 1.49 13.91
C THR A 263 -9.49 0.07 13.76
N ASP A 264 -9.17 -0.77 14.72
CA ASP A 264 -9.69 -2.13 14.90
C ASP A 264 -10.81 -2.21 15.93
N SER A 265 -11.29 -1.06 16.43
CA SER A 265 -12.27 -0.97 17.52
C SER A 265 -13.62 -1.58 17.20
N LEU A 266 -13.97 -1.80 15.91
CA LEU A 266 -15.22 -2.45 15.53
C LEU A 266 -15.31 -3.88 16.11
N GLY A 267 -14.26 -4.68 15.86
CA GLY A 267 -14.17 -6.07 16.32
C GLY A 267 -13.37 -6.27 17.62
N ALA A 268 -12.70 -5.23 18.16
CA ALA A 268 -11.93 -5.36 19.39
C ALA A 268 -12.83 -5.28 20.64
N GLY A 269 -12.88 -6.37 21.40
CA GLY A 269 -13.65 -6.45 22.65
C GLY A 269 -12.89 -6.03 23.92
N LEU A 270 -11.58 -5.77 23.83
CA LEU A 270 -10.69 -5.61 24.98
C LEU A 270 -9.80 -4.39 24.84
N THR A 271 -9.40 -3.81 25.99
CA THR A 271 -8.31 -2.83 26.07
C THR A 271 -7.28 -3.22 27.12
N GLN A 272 -6.04 -2.76 26.92
CA GLN A 272 -4.90 -3.12 27.78
C GLN A 272 -4.93 -2.47 29.16
N LYS A 273 -5.34 -1.21 29.21
CA LYS A 273 -5.35 -0.42 30.45
C LYS A 273 -6.52 0.57 30.50
N VAL A 274 -6.85 1.01 31.70
CA VAL A 274 -7.83 2.06 31.91
C VAL A 274 -7.07 3.38 32.05
N PRO A 275 -7.30 4.37 31.17
CA PRO A 275 -6.69 5.69 31.33
C PRO A 275 -7.21 6.39 32.59
N VAL A 276 -6.33 7.12 33.28
CA VAL A 276 -6.70 7.85 34.49
C VAL A 276 -7.52 9.08 34.11
N SER A 277 -8.76 9.12 34.55
CA SER A 277 -9.61 10.32 34.49
C SER A 277 -9.52 11.08 35.79
N ARG A 278 -9.19 12.37 35.75
CA ARG A 278 -9.08 13.23 36.92
C ARG A 278 -10.28 14.13 37.12
N ALA A 279 -11.08 14.33 36.08
CA ALA A 279 -12.26 15.18 36.11
C ALA A 279 -13.34 14.66 35.18
N PRO A 280 -14.64 14.84 35.55
CA PRO A 280 -15.74 14.58 34.64
C PRO A 280 -15.60 15.38 33.34
N GLY A 281 -15.71 14.71 32.19
CA GLY A 281 -15.66 15.35 30.89
C GLY A 281 -14.25 15.54 30.33
N ASP A 282 -13.17 15.11 31.01
CA ASP A 282 -11.86 15.04 30.39
C ASP A 282 -11.80 13.95 29.28
N LEU A 283 -10.75 13.97 28.45
CA LEU A 283 -10.65 13.06 27.30
C LEU A 283 -10.54 11.58 27.72
N ALA A 284 -9.97 11.28 28.88
CA ALA A 284 -9.89 9.93 29.41
C ALA A 284 -11.28 9.41 29.84
N SER A 285 -12.12 10.26 30.43
CA SER A 285 -13.49 9.86 30.83
C SER A 285 -14.37 9.48 29.66
N GLN A 286 -14.16 10.08 28.49
CA GLN A 286 -14.90 9.74 27.26
C GLN A 286 -14.61 8.31 26.78
N TYR A 287 -13.38 7.84 26.93
CA TYR A 287 -13.02 6.46 26.60
C TYR A 287 -13.54 5.45 27.63
N ILE A 288 -13.44 5.80 28.92
CA ILE A 288 -13.87 4.96 30.06
C ILE A 288 -15.37 4.63 29.99
N LYS A 289 -16.21 5.51 29.43
CA LYS A 289 -17.65 5.27 29.28
C LYS A 289 -18.02 3.99 28.53
N TRP A 290 -17.10 3.46 27.72
CA TRP A 290 -17.31 2.24 26.94
C TRP A 290 -16.90 0.96 27.67
N LEU A 291 -16.22 1.05 28.82
CA LEU A 291 -15.77 -0.12 29.57
C LEU A 291 -16.94 -0.81 30.28
N LYS A 292 -16.87 -2.12 30.34
CA LYS A 292 -17.73 -2.91 31.22
C LYS A 292 -17.36 -2.63 32.68
N THR A 293 -18.35 -2.48 33.53
CA THR A 293 -18.17 -2.13 34.95
C THR A 293 -18.87 -3.11 35.86
N GLU A 294 -18.41 -3.22 37.10
CA GLU A 294 -18.93 -4.04 38.18
C GLU A 294 -19.22 -3.17 39.41
N PRO A 295 -20.25 -3.48 40.22
CA PRO A 295 -20.48 -2.79 41.47
C PRO A 295 -19.30 -2.92 42.42
N ILE A 296 -19.04 -1.85 43.19
CA ILE A 296 -18.08 -1.91 44.29
C ILE A 296 -18.86 -2.43 45.52
N THR A 297 -18.43 -3.57 46.04
CA THR A 297 -19.00 -4.22 47.22
C THR A 297 -17.92 -4.58 48.22
N GLU A 298 -18.29 -4.99 49.44
CA GLU A 298 -17.34 -5.50 50.42
C GLU A 298 -16.60 -6.75 49.90
N GLU A 299 -17.26 -7.56 49.10
CA GLU A 299 -16.70 -8.79 48.50
C GLU A 299 -15.85 -8.46 47.26
N ASN A 300 -16.12 -7.33 46.60
CA ASN A 300 -15.41 -6.87 45.39
C ASN A 300 -14.98 -5.40 45.53
N PRO A 301 -14.08 -5.07 46.49
CA PRO A 301 -13.64 -3.69 46.74
C PRO A 301 -12.74 -3.18 45.62
N ILE A 302 -12.58 -1.86 45.53
CA ILE A 302 -11.52 -1.23 44.73
C ILE A 302 -10.18 -1.68 45.28
N ARG A 303 -9.30 -2.14 44.37
CA ARG A 303 -7.92 -2.51 44.72
C ARG A 303 -7.00 -1.31 44.54
N GLU A 304 -5.84 -1.36 45.19
CA GLU A 304 -4.81 -0.33 45.03
C GLU A 304 -4.43 -0.16 43.54
N GLY A 305 -4.47 1.05 43.02
CA GLY A 305 -4.23 1.39 41.62
C GLY A 305 -5.41 1.22 40.66
N GLU A 306 -6.57 0.73 41.13
CA GLU A 306 -7.81 0.71 40.33
C GLU A 306 -8.57 2.04 40.46
N LEU A 307 -9.27 2.41 39.38
CA LEU A 307 -10.11 3.62 39.35
C LEU A 307 -11.59 3.28 39.67
N ALA A 308 -12.20 4.12 40.49
CA ALA A 308 -13.66 4.15 40.57
C ALA A 308 -14.22 4.94 39.39
N LEU A 309 -15.16 4.34 38.66
CA LEU A 309 -15.90 4.99 37.60
C LEU A 309 -17.29 5.36 38.10
N TYR A 310 -17.71 6.61 37.90
CA TYR A 310 -19.04 7.06 38.25
C TYR A 310 -20.00 6.82 37.08
N ARG A 311 -20.99 5.95 37.29
CA ARG A 311 -22.00 5.60 36.28
C ARG A 311 -23.36 5.46 36.92
N ASP A 312 -24.37 6.07 36.28
CA ASP A 312 -25.78 5.99 36.69
C ASP A 312 -26.02 6.33 38.15
N GLY A 313 -25.25 7.24 38.72
CA GLY A 313 -25.37 7.69 40.12
C GLY A 313 -24.56 6.91 41.15
N GLU A 314 -23.83 5.88 40.71
CA GLU A 314 -23.03 5.02 41.59
C GLU A 314 -21.55 4.96 41.18
N PHE A 315 -20.68 4.71 42.15
CA PHE A 315 -19.28 4.39 41.87
C PHE A 315 -19.14 2.90 41.54
N MET A 316 -18.61 2.64 40.35
CA MET A 316 -18.37 1.31 39.81
C MET A 316 -16.87 1.10 39.64
N ARG A 317 -16.43 -0.15 39.65
CA ARG A 317 -15.09 -0.50 39.23
C ARG A 317 -15.10 -0.99 37.80
N PRO A 318 -14.01 -0.82 37.00
CA PRO A 318 -13.86 -1.49 35.72
C PRO A 318 -13.85 -3.01 35.91
N ALA A 319 -14.63 -3.75 35.12
CA ALA A 319 -14.49 -5.20 35.04
C ALA A 319 -13.08 -5.54 34.54
N ARG A 320 -12.46 -6.56 35.11
CA ARG A 320 -11.12 -6.99 34.73
C ARG A 320 -11.08 -8.51 34.55
N LEU A 321 -10.58 -8.97 33.41
CA LEU A 321 -10.41 -10.38 33.14
C LEU A 321 -9.21 -10.97 33.91
N PRO A 322 -9.12 -12.31 34.09
CA PRO A 322 -7.98 -12.96 34.76
C PRO A 322 -6.62 -12.67 34.11
N ASN A 323 -6.60 -12.39 32.80
CA ASN A 323 -5.39 -12.01 32.05
C ASN A 323 -5.00 -10.53 32.22
N GLY A 324 -5.74 -9.78 33.03
CA GLY A 324 -5.46 -8.38 33.33
C GLY A 324 -6.08 -7.36 32.38
N LEU A 325 -6.71 -7.80 31.30
CA LEU A 325 -7.35 -6.93 30.32
C LEU A 325 -8.73 -6.46 30.76
N PHE A 326 -9.20 -5.37 30.15
CA PHE A 326 -10.48 -4.73 30.48
C PHE A 326 -11.46 -4.89 29.30
N PRO A 327 -12.63 -5.53 29.49
CA PRO A 327 -13.63 -5.69 28.45
C PRO A 327 -14.42 -4.40 28.20
N PHE A 328 -14.72 -4.15 26.93
CA PHE A 328 -15.72 -3.16 26.54
C PHE A 328 -17.15 -3.73 26.67
N MET A 329 -18.11 -2.84 26.78
CA MET A 329 -19.52 -3.21 26.68
C MET A 329 -19.83 -3.68 25.26
N GLU A 330 -20.64 -4.72 25.16
CA GLU A 330 -21.11 -5.25 23.89
C GLU A 330 -21.88 -4.21 23.07
N GLY A 331 -21.77 -4.27 21.73
CA GLY A 331 -22.45 -3.33 20.83
C GLY A 331 -21.82 -1.93 20.74
N THR A 332 -20.73 -1.65 21.46
CA THR A 332 -20.10 -0.31 21.48
C THR A 332 -19.06 -0.11 20.36
N GLY A 333 -18.72 -1.14 19.60
CA GLY A 333 -17.65 -1.11 18.59
C GLY A 333 -17.80 0.04 17.59
N ARG A 334 -18.97 0.19 16.98
CA ARG A 334 -19.26 1.26 16.01
C ARG A 334 -19.04 2.66 16.59
N ALA A 335 -19.58 2.94 17.78
CA ALA A 335 -19.43 4.25 18.42
C ALA A 335 -17.98 4.55 18.77
N ARG A 336 -17.20 3.53 19.19
CA ARG A 336 -15.77 3.67 19.45
C ARG A 336 -14.99 3.97 18.18
N VAL A 337 -15.30 3.29 17.06
CA VAL A 337 -14.70 3.56 15.74
C VAL A 337 -14.92 5.02 15.35
N VAL A 338 -16.14 5.53 15.42
CA VAL A 338 -16.45 6.91 15.05
C VAL A 338 -15.65 7.90 15.89
N GLU A 339 -15.62 7.70 17.22
CA GLU A 339 -14.86 8.57 18.13
C GLU A 339 -13.34 8.47 17.91
N ASP A 340 -12.81 7.28 17.65
CA ASP A 340 -11.37 7.08 17.37
C ASP A 340 -10.97 7.76 16.06
N CYS A 341 -11.80 7.65 15.02
CA CYS A 341 -11.59 8.30 13.73
C CYS A 341 -11.56 9.84 13.87
N ILE A 342 -12.59 10.41 14.55
CA ILE A 342 -12.64 11.86 14.78
C ILE A 342 -11.41 12.33 15.56
N ALA A 343 -11.05 11.62 16.63
CA ALA A 343 -9.89 11.98 17.45
C ALA A 343 -8.56 11.86 16.67
N SER A 344 -8.40 10.85 15.83
CA SER A 344 -7.22 10.67 14.99
C SER A 344 -7.03 11.83 14.03
N LEU A 345 -8.09 12.29 13.37
CA LEU A 345 -8.05 13.45 12.45
C LEU A 345 -7.83 14.77 13.20
N THR A 346 -8.60 15.01 14.27
CA THR A 346 -8.64 16.34 14.90
C THR A 346 -7.51 16.58 15.91
N ARG A 347 -6.94 15.50 16.48
CA ARG A 347 -5.93 15.60 17.55
C ARG A 347 -4.64 14.81 17.26
N GLY A 348 -4.74 13.74 16.45
CA GLY A 348 -3.61 12.86 16.17
C GLY A 348 -2.72 13.32 15.00
N GLY A 349 -3.22 14.21 14.14
CA GLY A 349 -2.53 14.63 12.93
C GLY A 349 -2.58 13.58 11.81
N ALA A 350 -3.55 12.65 11.86
CA ALA A 350 -3.83 11.75 10.74
C ALA A 350 -4.47 12.49 9.56
N ASP A 351 -4.23 12.01 8.35
CA ASP A 351 -4.77 12.56 7.11
C ASP A 351 -5.87 11.68 6.53
N LEU A 352 -5.72 10.38 6.70
CA LEU A 352 -6.61 9.33 6.20
C LEU A 352 -6.99 8.39 7.33
N LEU A 353 -8.14 7.77 7.18
CA LEU A 353 -8.64 6.78 8.11
C LEU A 353 -8.66 5.39 7.44
N TRP A 354 -8.51 4.34 8.24
CA TRP A 354 -8.81 2.98 7.84
C TRP A 354 -9.66 2.32 8.91
N ILE A 355 -10.85 1.94 8.53
CA ILE A 355 -11.78 1.20 9.39
C ILE A 355 -11.75 -0.27 8.97
N GLU A 356 -11.33 -1.15 9.87
CA GLU A 356 -11.39 -2.58 9.61
C GLU A 356 -12.84 -3.04 9.77
N THR A 357 -13.45 -3.52 8.69
CA THR A 357 -14.85 -3.95 8.62
C THR A 357 -14.96 -5.47 8.56
N ASP A 358 -16.08 -6.03 8.98
CA ASP A 358 -16.31 -7.48 8.97
C ASP A 358 -16.80 -7.99 7.61
N THR A 359 -17.43 -7.13 6.82
CA THR A 359 -17.97 -7.47 5.49
C THR A 359 -17.79 -6.31 4.50
N PRO A 360 -17.70 -6.60 3.19
CA PRO A 360 -17.64 -5.58 2.16
C PRO A 360 -19.04 -5.03 1.83
N ASN A 361 -19.59 -4.19 2.71
CA ASN A 361 -20.92 -3.60 2.55
C ASN A 361 -20.82 -2.07 2.38
N VAL A 362 -21.11 -1.58 1.16
CA VAL A 362 -21.00 -0.16 0.81
C VAL A 362 -21.90 0.71 1.70
N ASP A 363 -23.12 0.26 2.01
CA ASP A 363 -24.08 1.05 2.77
C ASP A 363 -23.68 1.17 4.24
N GLU A 364 -23.13 0.12 4.83
CA GLU A 364 -22.58 0.15 6.20
C GLU A 364 -21.38 1.09 6.30
N ILE A 365 -20.45 1.00 5.34
CA ILE A 365 -19.27 1.88 5.29
C ILE A 365 -19.73 3.33 5.15
N ALA A 366 -20.62 3.63 4.20
CA ALA A 366 -21.14 4.97 3.96
C ALA A 366 -21.87 5.53 5.19
N SER A 367 -22.64 4.70 5.89
CA SER A 367 -23.33 5.08 7.13
C SER A 367 -22.36 5.46 8.25
N MET A 368 -21.30 4.66 8.49
CA MET A 368 -20.25 5.00 9.47
C MET A 368 -19.52 6.29 9.11
N VAL A 369 -19.15 6.45 7.84
CA VAL A 369 -18.45 7.64 7.37
C VAL A 369 -19.31 8.89 7.48
N SER A 370 -20.62 8.78 7.28
CA SER A 370 -21.55 9.90 7.49
C SER A 370 -21.52 10.42 8.93
N GLU A 371 -21.42 9.53 9.93
CA GLU A 371 -21.29 9.93 11.33
C GLU A 371 -19.95 10.65 11.60
N ILE A 372 -18.85 10.17 11.00
CA ILE A 372 -17.52 10.81 11.11
C ILE A 372 -17.55 12.19 10.44
N ARG A 373 -18.14 12.29 9.24
CA ARG A 373 -18.22 13.53 8.47
C ARG A 373 -19.16 14.57 9.08
N ALA A 374 -20.07 14.18 9.94
CA ALA A 374 -20.84 15.14 10.73
C ALA A 374 -19.93 16.01 11.63
N ALA A 375 -18.78 15.50 12.07
CA ALA A 375 -17.79 16.23 12.87
C ALA A 375 -16.59 16.71 12.03
N VAL A 376 -16.17 15.96 11.03
CA VAL A 376 -15.03 16.25 10.14
C VAL A 376 -15.47 16.08 8.68
N PRO A 377 -16.04 17.12 8.07
CA PRO A 377 -16.72 17.02 6.75
C PRO A 377 -15.87 16.49 5.60
N ASP A 378 -14.56 16.72 5.62
CA ASP A 378 -13.60 16.34 4.62
C ASP A 378 -12.85 15.03 4.92
N ALA A 379 -13.31 14.27 5.91
CA ALA A 379 -12.72 12.98 6.26
C ALA A 379 -12.68 12.03 5.05
N LYS A 380 -11.51 11.44 4.82
CA LYS A 380 -11.21 10.51 3.72
C LYS A 380 -10.71 9.19 4.27
N LEU A 381 -11.01 8.12 3.55
CA LEU A 381 -10.63 6.76 3.95
C LEU A 381 -9.66 6.12 2.96
N THR A 382 -8.86 5.24 3.53
CA THR A 382 -8.23 4.11 2.85
C THR A 382 -9.06 2.87 3.16
N TYR A 383 -9.35 2.02 2.18
CA TYR A 383 -10.14 0.82 2.38
C TYR A 383 -9.40 -0.43 1.90
N ASN A 384 -9.37 -1.44 2.78
CA ASN A 384 -8.83 -2.75 2.46
C ASN A 384 -9.90 -3.61 1.79
N ASN A 385 -9.76 -3.84 0.49
CA ASN A 385 -10.52 -4.86 -0.25
C ASN A 385 -9.94 -6.24 0.11
N SER A 386 -10.16 -6.66 1.35
CA SER A 386 -9.45 -7.77 2.00
C SER A 386 -9.61 -9.11 1.27
N PRO A 387 -8.51 -9.85 1.05
CA PRO A 387 -8.59 -11.25 0.60
C PRO A 387 -9.23 -12.20 1.62
N SER A 388 -9.39 -11.79 2.87
CA SER A 388 -10.09 -12.56 3.91
C SER A 388 -11.60 -12.62 3.68
N PHE A 389 -12.16 -11.69 2.91
CA PHE A 389 -13.56 -11.76 2.53
C PHE A 389 -13.78 -12.82 1.46
N ASN A 390 -14.81 -13.65 1.64
CA ASN A 390 -15.36 -14.40 0.51
C ASN A 390 -16.22 -13.47 -0.34
N TRP A 391 -15.58 -12.78 -1.28
CA TRP A 391 -16.21 -11.75 -2.13
C TRP A 391 -17.43 -12.28 -2.87
N THR A 392 -17.31 -13.43 -3.51
CA THR A 392 -18.41 -14.08 -4.24
C THR A 392 -19.61 -14.31 -3.33
N LEU A 393 -19.39 -14.93 -2.19
CA LEU A 393 -20.45 -15.24 -1.25
C LEU A 393 -21.12 -13.99 -0.68
N ASN A 394 -20.31 -13.00 -0.26
CA ASN A 394 -20.83 -11.77 0.34
C ASN A 394 -21.72 -11.00 -0.64
N LEU A 395 -21.26 -10.80 -1.86
CA LEU A 395 -22.04 -10.04 -2.85
C LEU A 395 -23.31 -10.80 -3.27
N ARG A 396 -23.22 -12.12 -3.48
CA ARG A 396 -24.41 -12.94 -3.82
C ARG A 396 -25.43 -12.93 -2.69
N LYS A 397 -25.03 -13.00 -1.42
CA LYS A 397 -25.93 -12.86 -0.27
C LYS A 397 -26.60 -11.47 -0.23
N GLN A 398 -25.85 -10.42 -0.48
CA GLN A 398 -26.40 -9.05 -0.52
C GLN A 398 -27.43 -8.88 -1.65
N VAL A 399 -27.11 -9.37 -2.85
CA VAL A 399 -28.05 -9.35 -3.99
C VAL A 399 -29.31 -10.14 -3.67
N ARG A 400 -29.16 -11.38 -3.17
CA ARG A 400 -30.28 -12.24 -2.78
C ARG A 400 -31.19 -11.55 -1.75
N ALA A 401 -30.59 -11.02 -0.69
CA ALA A 401 -31.33 -10.34 0.37
C ALA A 401 -32.12 -9.13 -0.17
N GLN A 402 -31.50 -8.32 -1.02
CA GLN A 402 -32.16 -7.19 -1.65
C GLN A 402 -33.31 -7.64 -2.55
N TRP A 403 -33.11 -8.63 -3.39
CA TRP A 403 -34.14 -9.12 -4.33
C TRP A 403 -35.32 -9.76 -3.61
N LEU A 404 -35.08 -10.43 -2.47
CA LEU A 404 -36.14 -10.91 -1.58
C LEU A 404 -36.96 -9.75 -1.00
N ALA A 405 -36.28 -8.73 -0.48
CA ALA A 405 -36.93 -7.55 0.09
C ALA A 405 -37.75 -6.76 -0.96
N GLU A 406 -37.29 -6.75 -2.21
CA GLU A 406 -37.97 -6.13 -3.34
C GLU A 406 -39.07 -7.03 -3.98
N GLY A 407 -39.24 -8.27 -3.52
CA GLY A 407 -40.19 -9.24 -4.08
C GLY A 407 -39.86 -9.72 -5.51
N LYS A 408 -38.61 -9.55 -5.94
CA LYS A 408 -38.13 -10.00 -7.26
C LYS A 408 -37.92 -11.51 -7.34
N ILE A 409 -37.65 -12.14 -6.20
CA ILE A 409 -37.45 -13.58 -6.06
C ILE A 409 -38.22 -14.09 -4.84
N SER A 410 -38.46 -15.40 -4.77
CA SER A 410 -38.94 -16.10 -3.58
C SER A 410 -37.79 -16.75 -2.81
N GLU A 411 -38.03 -17.20 -1.57
CA GLU A 411 -37.04 -17.93 -0.74
C GLU A 411 -36.45 -19.14 -1.44
N ASP A 412 -37.27 -19.83 -2.25
CA ASP A 412 -36.87 -21.05 -2.98
C ASP A 412 -36.11 -20.77 -4.29
N SER A 413 -36.01 -19.51 -4.72
CA SER A 413 -35.35 -19.16 -6.02
C SER A 413 -33.85 -19.43 -6.02
N TYR A 414 -33.20 -19.20 -4.88
CA TYR A 414 -31.77 -19.47 -4.66
C TYR A 414 -31.57 -19.97 -3.23
N PRO A 415 -30.60 -20.87 -3.00
CA PRO A 415 -30.28 -21.35 -1.66
C PRO A 415 -29.81 -20.21 -0.76
N ASP A 416 -29.86 -20.45 0.54
CA ASP A 416 -29.21 -19.59 1.51
C ASP A 416 -27.84 -20.13 1.90
N GLY A 417 -27.05 -19.27 2.54
CA GLY A 417 -25.76 -19.66 3.11
C GLY A 417 -24.65 -19.94 2.10
N ASN A 418 -23.76 -20.87 2.46
CA ASN A 418 -22.51 -21.10 1.74
C ASN A 418 -22.67 -21.79 0.38
N GLU A 419 -23.84 -22.33 0.08
CA GLU A 419 -24.14 -22.90 -1.24
C GLU A 419 -23.96 -21.87 -2.36
N LEU A 420 -24.25 -20.59 -2.09
CA LEU A 420 -24.13 -19.51 -3.05
C LEU A 420 -22.71 -19.27 -3.58
N MET A 421 -21.65 -19.80 -2.94
CA MET A 421 -20.27 -19.65 -3.44
C MET A 421 -19.92 -20.63 -4.56
N LYS A 422 -20.77 -21.63 -4.85
CA LYS A 422 -20.49 -22.64 -5.88
C LYS A 422 -20.47 -22.05 -7.28
N PRO A 423 -19.62 -22.57 -8.18
CA PRO A 423 -19.56 -22.14 -9.58
C PRO A 423 -20.88 -22.26 -10.35
N ASP A 424 -21.77 -23.15 -9.92
CA ASP A 424 -23.08 -23.36 -10.55
C ASP A 424 -23.93 -22.08 -10.63
N TYR A 425 -23.63 -21.10 -9.77
CA TYR A 425 -24.33 -19.81 -9.74
C TYR A 425 -23.63 -18.69 -10.53
N ASP A 426 -22.45 -18.93 -11.13
CA ASP A 426 -21.68 -17.90 -11.83
C ASP A 426 -22.48 -17.30 -13.01
N GLU A 427 -23.12 -18.16 -13.80
CA GLU A 427 -23.87 -17.77 -15.00
C GLU A 427 -25.38 -17.52 -14.72
N THR A 428 -25.81 -17.50 -13.47
CA THR A 428 -27.19 -17.12 -13.11
C THR A 428 -27.36 -15.60 -13.10
N ASP A 429 -28.61 -15.12 -13.08
CA ASP A 429 -28.88 -13.68 -12.94
C ASP A 429 -28.31 -13.12 -11.65
N LEU A 430 -28.39 -13.89 -10.55
CA LEU A 430 -27.80 -13.53 -9.28
C LEU A 430 -26.27 -13.41 -9.35
N GLY A 431 -25.60 -14.36 -10.02
CA GLY A 431 -24.15 -14.34 -10.20
C GLY A 431 -23.70 -13.16 -11.04
N ARG A 432 -24.36 -12.92 -12.18
CA ARG A 432 -24.07 -11.77 -13.06
C ARG A 432 -24.27 -10.42 -12.37
N GLU A 433 -25.35 -10.27 -11.59
CA GLU A 433 -25.58 -9.06 -10.79
C GLU A 433 -24.50 -8.87 -9.70
N ALA A 434 -24.13 -9.93 -8.98
CA ALA A 434 -23.06 -9.88 -7.99
C ALA A 434 -21.72 -9.47 -8.64
N ASP A 435 -21.39 -10.00 -9.81
CA ASP A 435 -20.20 -9.63 -10.57
C ASP A 435 -20.24 -8.17 -11.06
N ALA A 436 -21.40 -7.67 -11.44
CA ALA A 436 -21.57 -6.27 -11.80
C ALA A 436 -21.28 -5.35 -10.60
N ARG A 437 -21.76 -5.73 -9.40
CA ARG A 437 -21.47 -5.01 -8.15
C ARG A 437 -19.99 -5.10 -7.76
N LEU A 438 -19.33 -6.24 -7.96
CA LEU A 438 -17.89 -6.38 -7.75
C LEU A 438 -17.11 -5.41 -8.64
N ARG A 439 -17.49 -5.26 -9.92
CA ARG A 439 -16.84 -4.29 -10.81
C ARG A 439 -17.06 -2.84 -10.38
N ALA A 440 -18.24 -2.52 -9.84
CA ALA A 440 -18.59 -1.17 -9.37
C ALA A 440 -18.06 -0.86 -7.97
N PHE A 441 -17.74 -1.86 -7.16
CA PHE A 441 -17.52 -1.76 -5.71
C PHE A 441 -16.56 -0.63 -5.32
N GLN A 442 -15.38 -0.58 -5.94
CA GLN A 442 -14.38 0.45 -5.62
C GLN A 442 -14.86 1.86 -5.98
N THR A 443 -15.56 2.02 -7.09
CA THR A 443 -16.16 3.31 -7.47
C THR A 443 -17.27 3.69 -6.51
N ASP A 444 -18.10 2.75 -6.11
CA ASP A 444 -19.21 2.99 -5.18
C ASP A 444 -18.73 3.42 -3.80
N ILE A 445 -17.76 2.72 -3.21
CA ILE A 445 -17.21 3.16 -1.90
C ILE A 445 -16.45 4.48 -2.01
N SER A 446 -15.81 4.77 -3.13
CA SER A 446 -15.12 6.04 -3.33
C SER A 446 -16.08 7.21 -3.43
N THR A 447 -17.17 7.06 -4.20
CA THR A 447 -18.13 8.15 -4.43
C THR A 447 -19.15 8.30 -3.31
N ARG A 448 -19.50 7.21 -2.62
CA ARG A 448 -20.57 7.20 -1.59
C ARG A 448 -20.05 7.20 -0.16
N ALA A 449 -18.87 6.62 0.07
CA ALA A 449 -18.32 6.40 1.40
C ALA A 449 -16.98 7.14 1.65
N GLY A 450 -16.56 8.04 0.78
CA GLY A 450 -15.37 8.85 1.01
C GLY A 450 -14.04 8.10 0.96
N VAL A 451 -13.99 6.96 0.26
CA VAL A 451 -12.76 6.18 0.12
C VAL A 451 -11.88 6.78 -0.97
N PHE A 452 -10.85 7.49 -0.55
CA PHE A 452 -9.81 8.04 -1.41
C PHE A 452 -8.91 6.96 -2.00
N HIS A 453 -8.53 5.98 -1.19
CA HIS A 453 -7.56 4.95 -1.59
C HIS A 453 -8.10 3.53 -1.37
N ASN A 454 -8.09 2.74 -2.43
CA ASN A 454 -8.47 1.32 -2.42
C ASN A 454 -7.23 0.45 -2.48
N LEU A 455 -7.10 -0.52 -1.57
CA LEU A 455 -5.99 -1.45 -1.58
C LEU A 455 -6.43 -2.92 -1.45
N ILE A 456 -5.59 -3.84 -1.90
CA ILE A 456 -5.64 -5.26 -1.57
C ILE A 456 -4.34 -5.61 -0.85
N THR A 457 -4.43 -6.20 0.34
CA THR A 457 -3.26 -6.42 1.20
C THR A 457 -2.36 -7.56 0.73
N LEU A 458 -2.91 -8.67 0.25
CA LEU A 458 -2.19 -9.92 -0.01
C LEU A 458 -2.27 -10.45 -1.46
N PRO A 459 -2.46 -9.63 -2.51
CA PRO A 459 -2.74 -10.15 -3.85
C PRO A 459 -1.56 -10.93 -4.42
N THR A 460 -0.33 -10.49 -4.17
CA THR A 460 0.88 -11.12 -4.70
C THR A 460 1.21 -12.45 -4.01
N PHE A 461 0.82 -12.62 -2.74
CA PHE A 461 0.90 -13.91 -2.05
C PHE A 461 0.02 -14.95 -2.75
N HIS A 462 -1.27 -14.65 -2.92
CA HIS A 462 -2.21 -15.58 -3.56
C HIS A 462 -1.89 -15.83 -5.04
N LEU A 463 -1.48 -14.78 -5.76
CA LEU A 463 -1.07 -14.90 -7.16
C LEU A 463 0.14 -15.83 -7.31
N THR A 464 1.17 -15.66 -6.47
CA THR A 464 2.38 -16.49 -6.49
C THR A 464 2.05 -17.94 -6.15
N ALA A 465 1.23 -18.18 -5.12
CA ALA A 465 0.81 -19.53 -4.75
C ALA A 465 0.05 -20.22 -5.90
N LYS A 466 -0.92 -19.53 -6.52
CA LYS A 466 -1.68 -20.05 -7.67
C LYS A 466 -0.78 -20.32 -8.86
N ALA A 467 0.09 -19.38 -9.23
CA ALA A 467 0.97 -19.52 -10.39
C ALA A 467 1.97 -20.69 -10.22
N MET A 468 2.53 -20.85 -9.02
CA MET A 468 3.43 -21.96 -8.72
C MET A 468 2.71 -23.31 -8.71
N ASP A 469 1.49 -23.39 -8.18
CA ASP A 469 0.69 -24.64 -8.24
C ASP A 469 0.39 -25.02 -9.70
N GLU A 470 -0.07 -24.08 -10.51
CA GLU A 470 -0.41 -24.29 -11.92
C GLU A 470 0.80 -24.77 -12.74
N LEU A 471 1.93 -24.08 -12.63
CA LEU A 471 3.16 -24.47 -13.31
C LEU A 471 3.67 -25.83 -12.83
N SER A 472 3.67 -26.08 -11.52
CA SER A 472 4.19 -27.32 -10.94
C SER A 472 3.36 -28.53 -11.36
N ARG A 473 2.04 -28.44 -11.36
CA ARG A 473 1.14 -29.51 -11.81
C ARG A 473 1.42 -29.92 -13.26
N GLY A 474 1.58 -28.94 -14.15
CA GLY A 474 1.88 -29.22 -15.54
C GLY A 474 3.31 -29.73 -15.75
N TYR A 475 4.31 -29.02 -15.17
CA TYR A 475 5.72 -29.33 -15.38
C TYR A 475 6.15 -30.71 -14.82
N PHE A 476 5.70 -31.04 -13.63
CA PHE A 476 5.95 -32.36 -13.03
C PHE A 476 4.91 -33.42 -13.42
N GLY A 477 3.83 -33.02 -14.11
CA GLY A 477 2.83 -33.89 -14.70
C GLY A 477 3.22 -34.39 -16.11
N GLU A 478 2.23 -34.48 -17.00
CA GLU A 478 2.41 -34.99 -18.37
C GLU A 478 2.92 -33.93 -19.34
N ASP A 479 2.60 -32.65 -19.13
CA ASP A 479 2.91 -31.56 -20.05
C ASP A 479 4.39 -31.14 -20.06
N ARG A 480 5.16 -31.42 -18.97
CA ARG A 480 6.59 -31.14 -18.92
C ARG A 480 6.92 -29.70 -19.33
N MET A 481 7.88 -29.54 -20.26
CA MET A 481 8.28 -28.21 -20.80
C MET A 481 7.14 -27.48 -21.48
N LEU A 482 6.13 -28.17 -22.02
CA LEU A 482 4.97 -27.52 -22.61
C LEU A 482 4.20 -26.69 -21.59
N ALA A 483 4.09 -27.15 -20.33
CA ALA A 483 3.46 -26.39 -19.27
C ALA A 483 4.13 -25.00 -19.11
N TYR A 484 5.44 -24.94 -18.97
CA TYR A 484 6.15 -23.67 -18.88
C TYR A 484 5.94 -22.79 -20.12
N VAL A 485 6.11 -23.38 -21.32
CA VAL A 485 5.98 -22.63 -22.56
C VAL A 485 4.54 -22.09 -22.75
N ALA A 486 3.53 -22.89 -22.44
CA ALA A 486 2.14 -22.50 -22.64
C ALA A 486 1.64 -21.49 -21.59
N THR A 487 1.93 -21.72 -20.32
CA THR A 487 1.39 -20.90 -19.22
C THR A 487 2.22 -19.67 -18.90
N VAL A 488 3.52 -19.67 -19.22
CA VAL A 488 4.42 -18.56 -18.93
C VAL A 488 4.87 -17.87 -20.22
N GLN A 489 5.75 -18.50 -20.98
CA GLN A 489 6.46 -17.84 -22.08
C GLN A 489 5.53 -17.29 -23.16
N ARG A 490 4.55 -18.08 -23.62
CA ARG A 490 3.56 -17.63 -24.62
C ARG A 490 2.66 -16.52 -24.10
N GLU A 491 2.30 -16.55 -22.80
CA GLU A 491 1.53 -15.50 -22.17
C GLU A 491 2.32 -14.20 -22.02
N GLU A 492 3.59 -14.29 -21.65
CA GLU A 492 4.47 -13.12 -21.61
C GLU A 492 4.58 -12.44 -22.97
N ILE A 493 4.80 -13.22 -24.04
CA ILE A 493 4.87 -12.71 -25.41
C ILE A 493 3.53 -12.08 -25.81
N ARG A 494 2.41 -12.80 -25.62
CA ARG A 494 1.05 -12.34 -26.02
C ARG A 494 0.66 -11.04 -25.33
N ARG A 495 1.05 -10.86 -24.07
CA ARG A 495 0.72 -9.69 -23.25
C ARG A 495 1.77 -8.60 -23.29
N GLY A 496 2.88 -8.80 -24.00
CA GLY A 496 4.00 -7.86 -24.05
C GLY A 496 4.66 -7.66 -22.69
N ILE A 497 4.76 -8.71 -21.86
CA ILE A 497 5.43 -8.65 -20.56
C ILE A 497 6.94 -8.61 -20.80
N SER A 498 7.61 -7.57 -20.31
CA SER A 498 9.04 -7.33 -20.55
C SER A 498 9.95 -8.41 -19.98
N ALA A 499 9.49 -9.14 -18.94
CA ALA A 499 10.25 -10.21 -18.29
C ALA A 499 10.60 -11.38 -19.22
N VAL A 500 9.89 -11.58 -20.35
CA VAL A 500 10.28 -12.56 -21.38
C VAL A 500 11.71 -12.32 -21.88
N ARG A 501 12.16 -11.06 -21.89
CA ARG A 501 13.53 -10.65 -22.20
C ARG A 501 14.33 -10.45 -20.89
N HIS A 502 14.44 -11.49 -20.09
CA HIS A 502 14.94 -11.42 -18.71
C HIS A 502 16.34 -10.80 -18.57
N GLN A 503 17.23 -10.95 -19.55
CA GLN A 503 18.56 -10.30 -19.53
C GLN A 503 18.43 -8.77 -19.66
N HIS A 504 17.57 -8.30 -20.55
CA HIS A 504 17.24 -6.88 -20.68
C HIS A 504 16.52 -6.35 -19.43
N GLU A 505 15.57 -7.15 -18.91
CA GLU A 505 14.78 -6.82 -17.73
C GLU A 505 15.64 -6.51 -16.49
N VAL A 506 16.75 -7.23 -16.33
CA VAL A 506 17.71 -7.02 -15.23
C VAL A 506 18.87 -6.09 -15.59
N GLY A 507 18.84 -5.42 -16.75
CA GLY A 507 19.78 -4.37 -17.13
C GLY A 507 21.12 -4.85 -17.69
N SER A 508 21.19 -6.02 -18.37
CA SER A 508 22.45 -6.47 -19.00
C SER A 508 23.02 -5.47 -19.99
N ASP A 509 22.16 -4.86 -20.80
CA ASP A 509 22.54 -3.86 -21.80
C ASP A 509 22.79 -2.47 -21.20
N LEU A 510 22.17 -2.15 -20.06
CA LEU A 510 22.54 -0.98 -19.25
C LEU A 510 24.00 -1.11 -18.77
N GLY A 511 24.37 -2.29 -18.26
CA GLY A 511 25.75 -2.58 -17.87
C GLY A 511 26.72 -2.51 -19.03
N ASP A 512 26.35 -2.97 -20.24
CA ASP A 512 27.17 -2.86 -21.43
C ASP A 512 27.34 -1.40 -21.87
N THR A 513 26.30 -0.59 -21.86
CA THR A 513 26.36 0.87 -22.11
C THR A 513 27.37 1.55 -21.16
N PHE A 514 27.28 1.27 -19.85
CA PHE A 514 28.22 1.82 -18.87
C PHE A 514 29.70 1.42 -19.18
N LYS A 515 29.93 0.16 -19.52
CA LYS A 515 31.27 -0.30 -19.89
C LYS A 515 31.82 0.42 -21.14
N GLU A 516 30.96 0.69 -22.12
CA GLU A 516 31.31 1.46 -23.32
C GLU A 516 31.67 2.91 -22.98
N MET A 517 30.90 3.57 -22.12
CA MET A 517 31.20 4.95 -21.66
C MET A 517 32.59 5.05 -21.05
N VAL A 518 33.04 4.04 -20.29
CA VAL A 518 34.29 4.05 -19.56
C VAL A 518 35.44 3.45 -20.38
N GLY A 519 35.20 2.35 -21.11
CA GLY A 519 36.22 1.55 -21.82
C GLY A 519 36.30 1.77 -23.33
N GLY A 520 35.29 2.46 -23.89
CA GLY A 520 35.18 2.65 -25.34
C GLY A 520 35.09 1.32 -26.11
N GLU A 521 35.65 1.26 -27.28
CA GLU A 521 35.62 0.06 -28.17
C GLU A 521 36.25 -1.21 -27.56
N ARG A 522 37.02 -1.07 -26.46
CA ARG A 522 37.61 -2.19 -25.74
C ARG A 522 36.69 -2.83 -24.71
N ALA A 523 35.47 -2.29 -24.52
CA ALA A 523 34.54 -2.81 -23.57
C ALA A 523 34.09 -4.23 -23.91
N LEU A 524 34.17 -5.14 -22.93
CA LEU A 524 33.63 -6.48 -23.05
C LEU A 524 32.13 -6.46 -22.82
N LYS A 525 31.36 -6.67 -23.89
CA LYS A 525 29.90 -6.72 -23.84
C LYS A 525 29.41 -8.10 -23.40
N ALA A 526 28.39 -8.14 -22.56
CA ALA A 526 27.79 -9.38 -22.04
C ALA A 526 26.83 -10.02 -23.05
N GLY A 527 26.21 -9.24 -23.93
CA GLY A 527 25.17 -9.68 -24.86
C GLY A 527 25.67 -9.84 -26.31
N GLY A 528 25.76 -11.07 -26.80
CA GLY A 528 25.78 -11.32 -28.24
C GLY A 528 24.40 -11.12 -28.84
N SER A 529 24.33 -10.51 -30.04
CA SER A 529 23.06 -10.19 -30.73
C SER A 529 22.17 -11.41 -31.06
N ALA A 530 22.79 -12.61 -31.15
CA ALA A 530 22.11 -13.83 -31.56
C ALA A 530 21.51 -14.68 -30.42
N ASN A 531 21.78 -14.31 -29.15
CA ASN A 531 21.36 -15.09 -27.98
C ASN A 531 20.14 -14.46 -27.28
N THR A 532 20.02 -14.67 -26.00
CA THR A 532 18.86 -14.29 -25.14
C THR A 532 18.46 -12.81 -25.21
N MET A 533 19.33 -11.91 -25.64
CA MET A 533 19.03 -10.47 -25.77
C MET A 533 17.99 -10.19 -26.87
N ASN A 534 18.11 -10.86 -28.03
CA ASN A 534 17.27 -10.56 -29.21
C ASN A 534 16.26 -11.66 -29.57
N GLN A 535 16.24 -12.81 -28.87
CA GLN A 535 15.35 -13.93 -29.19
C GLN A 535 13.85 -13.57 -29.14
N PHE A 536 13.50 -12.60 -28.30
CA PHE A 536 12.12 -12.12 -28.10
C PHE A 536 11.96 -10.64 -28.48
N ALA A 537 12.95 -10.05 -29.18
CA ALA A 537 12.78 -8.73 -29.74
C ALA A 537 11.74 -8.81 -30.89
N ALA A 538 10.79 -7.89 -30.90
CA ALA A 538 9.96 -7.70 -32.08
C ALA A 538 10.88 -7.27 -33.25
N GLU A 539 10.74 -7.91 -34.41
CA GLU A 539 11.42 -7.50 -35.64
C GLU A 539 10.96 -6.10 -36.09
#